data_520ab28c1b643e18098274d15c52f7ec
#
_entry.id   520ab28c1b643e18098274d15c52f7ec
#
_cell.length_a   1.000
_cell.length_b   1.000
_cell.length_c   1.000
_cell.angle_alpha   90.00
_cell.angle_beta   90.00
_cell.angle_gamma   90.00
#
_symmetry.space_group_name_H-M   'P 1'
#
loop_
_entity.id
_entity.type
_entity.pdbx_description
1 polymer ?
#
loop_
_entity_poly.entity_id
_entity_poly.type
_entity_poly.pdbx_seq_one_letter_code
_entity_poly.pdbx_strand_id
1 'polypeptide(L)'
;CTGQSYPESARRGLLSGAWEGSAVFLFDSPGSGCVSAFVSQILGTSAAYICTDINARATECTIETGARNKVSLQPVLTSSVEALRPRVDGAVDLLIFNPPYVVTTEEEEEAGQVRAGLDGAWAGGASGTKILDTLIQNHTIPQLLRRGGRFYVVAIRQNDPPSLVRAMQSIGLEASIVLQRRANREQLFIIRAIRP
;
A
#
# COMPACT_ATOMS: atom_id res chain seq x y z
N CYS A 1 -22.04 -5.46 -4.30
CA CYS A 1 -21.05 -6.52 -4.62
C CYS A 1 -21.63 -7.85 -4.19
N THR A 2 -22.13 -8.63 -5.17
CA THR A 2 -22.65 -9.99 -5.00
C THR A 2 -21.50 -10.94 -4.70
N GLY A 3 -21.68 -11.83 -3.72
CA GLY A 3 -20.70 -12.79 -3.23
C GLY A 3 -20.17 -13.74 -4.30
N GLN A 4 -19.14 -13.31 -5.00
CA GLN A 4 -18.32 -14.17 -5.85
C GLN A 4 -17.24 -14.81 -4.97
N SER A 5 -17.32 -16.12 -4.80
CA SER A 5 -16.24 -16.92 -4.22
C SER A 5 -15.05 -16.89 -5.17
N TYR A 6 -13.96 -16.27 -4.72
CA TYR A 6 -12.72 -16.23 -5.49
C TYR A 6 -12.05 -17.60 -5.53
N PRO A 7 -11.38 -17.97 -6.64
CA PRO A 7 -10.75 -19.27 -6.77
C PRO A 7 -9.64 -19.44 -5.72
N GLU A 8 -9.57 -20.64 -5.17
CA GLU A 8 -8.62 -21.05 -4.11
C GLU A 8 -7.14 -20.82 -4.48
N SER A 9 -6.85 -20.75 -5.78
CA SER A 9 -5.53 -20.39 -6.32
C SER A 9 -5.08 -18.96 -5.98
N ALA A 10 -6.03 -18.01 -5.90
CA ALA A 10 -5.74 -16.64 -5.49
C ALA A 10 -5.39 -16.54 -3.98
N ARG A 11 -5.98 -17.41 -3.16
CA ARG A 11 -5.67 -17.53 -1.73
C ARG A 11 -4.27 -18.10 -1.49
N ARG A 12 -3.85 -19.13 -2.25
CA ARG A 12 -2.58 -19.83 -2.05
C ARG A 12 -1.35 -18.98 -2.36
N GLY A 13 -1.41 -18.09 -3.32
CA GLY A 13 -0.28 -17.20 -3.68
C GLY A 13 0.05 -16.15 -2.60
N LEU A 14 -0.96 -15.71 -1.84
CA LEU A 14 -0.81 -14.75 -0.73
C LEU A 14 -0.52 -15.47 0.61
N LEU A 15 -0.93 -16.74 0.74
CA LEU A 15 -1.00 -17.46 2.01
C LEU A 15 0.04 -18.58 2.17
N SER A 16 1.12 -18.63 1.36
CA SER A 16 2.19 -19.60 1.59
C SER A 16 3.01 -19.24 2.86
N GLY A 17 2.44 -19.45 4.00
CA GLY A 17 2.97 -19.24 5.33
C GLY A 17 1.79 -19.06 6.29
N ALA A 18 1.63 -19.96 7.25
CA ALA A 18 0.63 -19.84 8.31
C ALA A 18 0.87 -18.52 9.08
N TRP A 19 -0.15 -17.68 9.16
CA TRP A 19 -0.16 -16.49 9.99
C TRP A 19 -0.46 -16.94 11.42
N GLU A 20 0.60 -17.15 12.23
CA GLU A 20 0.44 -17.43 13.66
C GLU A 20 0.38 -16.13 14.44
N GLY A 21 -0.70 -15.94 15.22
CA GLY A 21 -0.95 -14.76 16.03
C GLY A 21 -1.85 -13.72 15.38
N SER A 22 -1.95 -12.54 15.99
CA SER A 22 -2.72 -11.41 15.45
C SER A 22 -1.93 -10.76 14.32
N ALA A 23 -2.25 -11.08 13.07
CA ALA A 23 -1.59 -10.48 11.90
C ALA A 23 -1.88 -8.97 11.82
N VAL A 24 -0.89 -8.18 11.42
CA VAL A 24 -0.99 -6.74 11.21
C VAL A 24 -0.86 -6.43 9.71
N PHE A 25 -1.91 -5.90 9.13
CA PHE A 25 -1.96 -5.47 7.74
C PHE A 25 -2.07 -3.96 7.67
N LEU A 26 -1.12 -3.34 7.00
CA LEU A 26 -1.01 -1.90 6.88
C LEU A 26 -1.23 -1.49 5.43
N PHE A 27 -2.12 -0.51 5.22
CA PHE A 27 -2.46 0.05 3.93
C PHE A 27 -2.13 1.53 3.94
N ASP A 28 -1.22 1.96 3.08
CA ASP A 28 -0.87 3.37 2.92
C ASP A 28 -1.59 3.94 1.70
N SER A 29 -2.26 5.09 1.87
CA SER A 29 -3.08 5.74 0.86
C SER A 29 -4.17 4.82 0.27
N PRO A 30 -5.01 4.16 1.10
CA PRO A 30 -6.04 3.23 0.63
C PRO A 30 -7.21 3.94 -0.08
N GLY A 31 -7.32 5.27 0.01
CA GLY A 31 -8.39 6.06 -0.57
C GLY A 31 -9.76 5.62 -0.03
N SER A 32 -10.55 4.91 -0.85
CA SER A 32 -11.88 4.43 -0.46
C SER A 32 -11.88 3.21 0.47
N GLY A 33 -10.73 2.62 0.79
CA GLY A 33 -10.62 1.38 1.58
C GLY A 33 -11.04 0.10 0.83
N CYS A 34 -11.36 0.17 -0.45
CA CYS A 34 -11.82 -0.99 -1.23
C CYS A 34 -10.78 -2.12 -1.28
N VAL A 35 -9.49 -1.78 -1.44
CA VAL A 35 -8.40 -2.78 -1.46
C VAL A 35 -8.28 -3.44 -0.09
N SER A 36 -8.34 -2.68 0.98
CA SER A 36 -8.26 -3.17 2.36
C SER A 36 -9.43 -4.12 2.67
N ALA A 37 -10.65 -3.74 2.31
CA ALA A 37 -11.83 -4.59 2.47
C ALA A 37 -11.74 -5.86 1.61
N PHE A 38 -11.25 -5.77 0.37
CA PHE A 38 -11.04 -6.92 -0.49
C PHE A 38 -10.01 -7.89 0.09
N VAL A 39 -8.88 -7.37 0.57
CA VAL A 39 -7.83 -8.19 1.18
C VAL A 39 -8.34 -8.89 2.45
N SER A 40 -9.18 -8.22 3.25
CA SER A 40 -9.79 -8.82 4.44
C SER A 40 -10.71 -10.00 4.13
N GLN A 41 -11.39 -10.00 2.97
CA GLN A 41 -12.19 -11.14 2.53
C GLN A 41 -11.33 -12.36 2.15
N ILE A 42 -10.06 -12.13 1.77
CA ILE A 42 -9.11 -13.19 1.41
C ILE A 42 -8.40 -13.72 2.67
N LEU A 43 -7.91 -12.80 3.52
CA LEU A 43 -7.03 -13.12 4.65
C LEU A 43 -7.78 -13.37 5.97
N GLY A 44 -9.07 -13.03 6.02
CA GLY A 44 -9.92 -13.20 7.20
C GLY A 44 -10.01 -11.95 8.07
N THR A 45 -10.95 -11.94 9.00
CA THR A 45 -11.31 -10.77 9.80
C THR A 45 -10.63 -10.72 11.18
N SER A 46 -9.80 -11.69 11.52
CA SER A 46 -9.11 -11.78 12.82
C SER A 46 -7.83 -10.94 12.90
N ALA A 47 -7.42 -10.30 11.81
CA ALA A 47 -6.24 -9.45 11.73
C ALA A 47 -6.56 -7.98 12.03
N ALA A 48 -5.55 -7.19 12.39
CA ALA A 48 -5.63 -5.74 12.44
C ALA A 48 -5.42 -5.15 11.03
N TYR A 49 -6.41 -4.40 10.54
CA TYR A 49 -6.36 -3.72 9.23
C TYR A 49 -6.22 -2.22 9.45
N ILE A 50 -4.97 -1.72 9.47
CA ILE A 50 -4.65 -0.31 9.68
C ILE A 50 -4.54 0.38 8.32
N CYS A 51 -5.20 1.53 8.16
CA CYS A 51 -5.28 2.28 6.91
C CYS A 51 -4.81 3.71 7.15
N THR A 52 -3.69 4.13 6.57
CA THR A 52 -3.17 5.51 6.72
C THR A 52 -3.50 6.33 5.49
N ASP A 53 -4.09 7.51 5.68
CA ASP A 53 -4.37 8.45 4.60
C ASP A 53 -4.25 9.89 5.11
N ILE A 54 -3.78 10.80 4.25
CA ILE A 54 -3.69 12.23 4.54
C ILE A 54 -5.04 12.93 4.40
N ASN A 55 -5.97 12.32 3.67
CA ASN A 55 -7.28 12.89 3.38
C ASN A 55 -8.34 12.39 4.37
N ALA A 56 -8.89 13.31 5.16
CA ALA A 56 -9.93 12.99 6.14
C ALA A 56 -11.18 12.34 5.50
N ARG A 57 -11.58 12.76 4.29
CA ARG A 57 -12.71 12.13 3.57
C ARG A 57 -12.40 10.70 3.14
N ALA A 58 -11.14 10.40 2.80
CA ALA A 58 -10.72 9.05 2.49
C ALA A 58 -10.78 8.16 3.74
N THR A 59 -10.40 8.67 4.91
CA THR A 59 -10.52 7.94 6.16
C THR A 59 -11.98 7.66 6.54
N GLU A 60 -12.89 8.62 6.36
CA GLU A 60 -14.33 8.43 6.54
C GLU A 60 -14.88 7.37 5.57
N CYS A 61 -14.53 7.46 4.29
CA CYS A 61 -14.93 6.48 3.27
C CYS A 61 -14.41 5.08 3.60
N THR A 62 -13.19 4.97 4.14
CA THR A 62 -12.60 3.70 4.60
C THR A 62 -13.43 3.07 5.73
N ILE A 63 -13.90 3.87 6.71
CA ILE A 63 -14.81 3.38 7.77
C ILE A 63 -16.10 2.81 7.18
N GLU A 64 -16.74 3.57 6.29
CA GLU A 64 -17.98 3.13 5.65
C GLU A 64 -17.78 1.85 4.83
N THR A 65 -16.68 1.77 4.07
CA THR A 65 -16.34 0.59 3.29
C THR A 65 -16.13 -0.63 4.19
N GLY A 66 -15.44 -0.46 5.30
CA GLY A 66 -15.27 -1.51 6.30
C GLY A 66 -16.61 -1.99 6.86
N ALA A 67 -17.46 -1.07 7.29
CA ALA A 67 -18.79 -1.39 7.83
C ALA A 67 -19.66 -2.15 6.81
N ARG A 68 -19.71 -1.71 5.56
CA ARG A 68 -20.46 -2.37 4.47
C ARG A 68 -19.95 -3.77 4.15
N ASN A 69 -18.66 -4.03 4.35
CA ASN A 69 -18.02 -5.32 4.09
C ASN A 69 -17.85 -6.18 5.37
N LYS A 70 -18.38 -5.73 6.51
CA LYS A 70 -18.32 -6.42 7.82
C LYS A 70 -16.89 -6.71 8.26
N VAL A 71 -15.98 -5.78 8.01
CA VAL A 71 -14.58 -5.83 8.48
C VAL A 71 -14.25 -4.56 9.24
N SER A 72 -13.48 -4.70 10.33
CA SER A 72 -12.96 -3.57 11.09
C SER A 72 -11.73 -3.00 10.39
N LEU A 73 -11.91 -1.96 9.57
CA LEU A 73 -10.82 -1.16 9.05
C LEU A 73 -10.54 -0.03 10.03
N GLN A 74 -9.27 0.17 10.38
CA GLN A 74 -8.80 1.15 11.38
C GLN A 74 -8.08 2.30 10.66
N PRO A 75 -8.79 3.36 10.23
CA PRO A 75 -8.16 4.47 9.55
C PRO A 75 -7.43 5.38 10.52
N VAL A 76 -6.28 5.85 10.10
CA VAL A 76 -5.43 6.82 10.80
C VAL A 76 -5.17 7.99 9.86
N LEU A 77 -5.60 9.19 10.24
CA LEU A 77 -5.33 10.41 9.49
C LEU A 77 -3.88 10.83 9.72
N THR A 78 -3.04 10.62 8.71
CA THR A 78 -1.61 10.93 8.76
C THR A 78 -1.03 11.03 7.36
N SER A 79 0.09 11.74 7.21
CA SER A 79 0.78 11.92 5.94
C SER A 79 1.63 10.72 5.50
N SER A 80 1.94 9.79 6.40
CA SER A 80 2.79 8.62 6.10
C SER A 80 2.65 7.54 7.17
N VAL A 81 2.89 6.30 6.78
CA VAL A 81 3.03 5.15 7.69
C VAL A 81 4.11 5.35 8.75
N GLU A 82 5.08 6.25 8.52
CA GLU A 82 6.13 6.58 9.48
C GLU A 82 5.58 7.11 10.82
N ALA A 83 4.42 7.76 10.81
CA ALA A 83 3.76 8.25 12.04
C ALA A 83 3.34 7.12 12.98
N LEU A 84 3.24 5.89 12.51
CA LEU A 84 2.90 4.72 13.34
C LEU A 84 4.12 4.16 14.07
N ARG A 85 5.32 4.58 13.69
CA ARG A 85 6.56 4.11 14.32
C ARG A 85 6.75 4.74 15.71
N PRO A 86 7.41 4.07 16.64
CA PRO A 86 7.94 2.71 16.54
C PRO A 86 6.91 1.59 16.88
N ARG A 87 5.62 1.93 17.07
CA ARG A 87 4.59 1.00 17.58
C ARG A 87 4.40 -0.25 16.72
N VAL A 88 4.59 -0.11 15.40
CA VAL A 88 4.40 -1.22 14.44
C VAL A 88 5.72 -1.73 13.86
N ASP A 89 6.86 -1.29 14.37
CA ASP A 89 8.17 -1.74 13.90
C ASP A 89 8.34 -3.24 14.12
N GLY A 90 8.70 -3.95 13.04
CA GLY A 90 8.87 -5.40 13.05
C GLY A 90 7.59 -6.21 13.23
N ALA A 91 6.41 -5.58 13.21
CA ALA A 91 5.14 -6.24 13.45
C ALA A 91 4.27 -6.41 12.19
N VAL A 92 4.58 -5.72 11.09
CA VAL A 92 3.74 -5.68 9.90
C VAL A 92 3.96 -6.95 9.06
N ASP A 93 2.91 -7.72 8.87
CA ASP A 93 2.89 -8.92 8.02
C ASP A 93 2.75 -8.57 6.55
N LEU A 94 1.90 -7.60 6.27
CA LEU A 94 1.59 -7.15 4.92
C LEU A 94 1.46 -5.63 4.90
N LEU A 95 2.32 -4.98 4.11
CA LEU A 95 2.23 -3.57 3.77
C LEU A 95 1.80 -3.44 2.32
N ILE A 96 0.71 -2.74 2.06
CA ILE A 96 0.23 -2.41 0.71
C ILE A 96 0.26 -0.91 0.54
N PHE A 97 0.89 -0.44 -0.51
CA PHE A 97 0.97 0.95 -0.86
C PHE A 97 0.49 1.19 -2.30
N ASN A 98 -0.52 2.00 -2.43
CA ASN A 98 -0.99 2.52 -3.71
C ASN A 98 -0.65 4.01 -3.79
N PRO A 99 0.62 4.37 -4.10
CA PRO A 99 1.06 5.76 -4.10
C PRO A 99 0.31 6.59 -5.13
N PRO A 100 0.34 7.92 -5.00
CA PRO A 100 0.08 8.82 -6.11
C PRO A 100 1.23 8.67 -7.12
N TYR A 101 1.07 7.75 -8.08
CA TYR A 101 2.10 7.37 -9.06
C TYR A 101 2.11 8.24 -10.33
N VAL A 102 1.20 9.20 -10.44
CA VAL A 102 1.12 10.11 -11.58
C VAL A 102 2.24 11.14 -11.48
N VAL A 103 3.01 11.27 -12.56
CA VAL A 103 4.02 12.32 -12.71
C VAL A 103 3.31 13.66 -12.76
N THR A 104 3.68 14.57 -11.85
CA THR A 104 3.13 15.94 -11.77
C THR A 104 4.23 16.96 -11.86
N THR A 105 3.94 18.12 -12.43
CA THR A 105 4.86 19.25 -12.43
C THR A 105 4.97 19.84 -11.03
N GLU A 106 6.06 20.59 -10.75
CA GLU A 106 6.22 21.27 -9.45
C GLU A 106 5.06 22.24 -9.16
N GLU A 107 4.54 22.91 -10.20
CA GLU A 107 3.39 23.82 -10.09
C GLU A 107 2.09 23.07 -9.72
N GLU A 108 1.89 21.88 -10.27
CA GLU A 108 0.73 21.02 -9.94
C GLU A 108 0.88 20.42 -8.53
N GLU A 109 2.10 20.11 -8.10
CA GLU A 109 2.39 19.64 -6.75
C GLU A 109 2.09 20.72 -5.70
N GLU A 110 2.55 21.96 -5.92
CA GLU A 110 2.29 23.10 -5.03
C GLU A 110 0.78 23.44 -5.00
N ALA A 111 0.12 23.45 -6.15
CA ALA A 111 -1.32 23.69 -6.24
C ALA A 111 -2.13 22.59 -5.53
N GLY A 112 -1.70 21.33 -5.62
CA GLY A 112 -2.30 20.20 -4.94
C GLY A 112 -2.14 20.29 -3.41
N GLN A 113 -0.99 20.71 -2.92
CA GLN A 113 -0.74 20.90 -1.49
C GLN A 113 -1.56 22.05 -0.89
N VAL A 114 -1.69 23.16 -1.61
CA VAL A 114 -2.49 24.33 -1.17
C VAL A 114 -3.98 24.00 -1.10
N ARG A 115 -4.48 23.18 -1.99
CA ARG A 115 -5.89 22.77 -2.01
C ARG A 115 -6.24 21.68 -1.00
N ALA A 116 -5.24 21.09 -0.29
CA ALA A 116 -5.34 20.13 0.85
C ALA A 116 -6.57 19.20 0.83
N GLY A 117 -7.00 18.83 -0.36
CA GLY A 117 -8.17 18.01 -0.61
C GLY A 117 -7.81 16.79 -1.48
N LEU A 118 -8.72 16.42 -2.36
CA LEU A 118 -8.55 15.29 -3.29
C LEU A 118 -7.32 15.42 -4.19
N ASP A 119 -6.88 16.65 -4.49
CA ASP A 119 -5.79 16.93 -5.42
C ASP A 119 -4.38 16.65 -4.82
N GLY A 120 -4.22 16.78 -3.50
CA GLY A 120 -2.94 16.42 -2.83
C GLY A 120 -2.62 14.92 -2.84
N ALA A 121 -3.63 14.08 -3.01
CA ALA A 121 -3.46 12.63 -3.15
C ALA A 121 -2.87 12.18 -4.51
N TRP A 122 -2.70 13.11 -5.47
CA TRP A 122 -2.26 12.82 -6.84
C TRP A 122 -0.81 13.22 -7.12
N ALA A 123 -0.22 14.05 -6.26
CA ALA A 123 1.09 14.63 -6.49
C ALA A 123 2.21 13.63 -6.20
N GLY A 124 2.59 12.87 -7.20
CA GLY A 124 3.72 11.91 -7.14
C GLY A 124 5.09 12.56 -7.30
N GLY A 125 5.16 13.88 -7.53
CA GLY A 125 6.38 14.58 -7.88
C GLY A 125 6.87 14.28 -9.29
N ALA A 126 8.04 14.80 -9.67
CA ALA A 126 8.62 14.70 -11.01
C ALA A 126 8.82 13.24 -11.51
N SER A 127 8.97 12.28 -10.62
CA SER A 127 9.08 10.84 -10.93
C SER A 127 7.81 10.04 -10.68
N GLY A 128 6.82 10.62 -9.98
CA GLY A 128 5.67 9.89 -9.47
C GLY A 128 6.02 8.91 -8.33
N THR A 129 7.22 9.01 -7.73
CA THR A 129 7.73 8.05 -6.73
C THR A 129 8.19 8.70 -5.43
N LYS A 130 8.04 10.02 -5.28
CA LYS A 130 8.60 10.81 -4.16
C LYS A 130 8.39 10.20 -2.78
N ILE A 131 7.16 9.76 -2.47
CA ILE A 131 6.85 9.16 -1.17
C ILE A 131 7.54 7.80 -1.03
N LEU A 132 7.49 6.97 -2.08
CA LEU A 132 8.13 5.65 -2.09
C LEU A 132 9.65 5.78 -1.95
N ASP A 133 10.27 6.74 -2.64
CA ASP A 133 11.71 7.02 -2.55
C ASP A 133 12.09 7.41 -1.12
N THR A 134 11.27 8.22 -0.45
CA THR A 134 11.47 8.58 0.97
C THR A 134 11.40 7.34 1.88
N LEU A 135 10.40 6.45 1.69
CA LEU A 135 10.29 5.23 2.48
C LEU A 135 11.48 4.26 2.27
N ILE A 136 12.04 4.23 1.07
CA ILE A 136 13.24 3.45 0.74
C ILE A 136 14.47 4.08 1.39
N GLN A 137 14.72 5.39 1.20
CA GLN A 137 15.87 6.12 1.74
C GLN A 137 15.95 6.06 3.27
N ASN A 138 14.79 6.17 3.94
CA ASN A 138 14.69 6.09 5.40
C ASN A 138 14.71 4.63 5.92
N HIS A 139 14.82 3.63 5.07
CA HIS A 139 14.72 2.21 5.44
C HIS A 139 13.41 1.87 6.17
N THR A 140 12.35 2.64 5.95
CA THR A 140 11.06 2.50 6.65
C THR A 140 10.44 1.14 6.37
N ILE A 141 10.46 0.68 5.11
CA ILE A 141 9.83 -0.58 4.70
C ILE A 141 10.41 -1.79 5.46
N PRO A 142 11.73 -2.05 5.46
CA PRO A 142 12.28 -3.19 6.21
C PRO A 142 12.14 -3.04 7.73
N GLN A 143 12.03 -1.82 8.25
CA GLN A 143 11.82 -1.61 9.69
C GLN A 143 10.39 -1.95 10.11
N LEU A 144 9.38 -1.63 9.32
CA LEU A 144 7.97 -1.95 9.59
C LEU A 144 7.69 -3.45 9.47
N LEU A 145 8.20 -4.09 8.41
CA LEU A 145 7.91 -5.48 8.14
C LEU A 145 8.51 -6.40 9.22
N ARG A 146 7.77 -7.42 9.65
CA ARG A 146 8.36 -8.54 10.37
C ARG A 146 9.23 -9.39 9.42
N ARG A 147 10.03 -10.30 9.95
CA ARG A 147 10.74 -11.29 9.11
C ARG A 147 9.74 -12.14 8.34
N GLY A 148 9.95 -12.31 7.03
CA GLY A 148 8.99 -12.92 6.11
C GLY A 148 7.80 -12.03 5.75
N GLY A 149 7.71 -10.81 6.32
CA GLY A 149 6.70 -9.82 5.99
C GLY A 149 6.83 -9.32 4.55
N ARG A 150 5.72 -8.90 3.95
CA ARG A 150 5.64 -8.58 2.53
C ARG A 150 5.17 -7.15 2.30
N PHE A 151 5.81 -6.48 1.38
CA PHE A 151 5.41 -5.18 0.86
C PHE A 151 4.96 -5.32 -0.59
N TYR A 152 3.84 -4.72 -0.91
CA TYR A 152 3.34 -4.61 -2.28
C TYR A 152 3.12 -3.15 -2.63
N VAL A 153 3.64 -2.73 -3.79
CA VAL A 153 3.43 -1.39 -4.31
C VAL A 153 3.00 -1.44 -5.77
N VAL A 154 2.06 -0.55 -6.11
CA VAL A 154 1.63 -0.29 -7.48
C VAL A 154 2.58 0.72 -8.10
N ALA A 155 3.00 0.47 -9.33
CA ALA A 155 3.78 1.40 -10.14
C ALA A 155 3.28 1.38 -11.58
N ILE A 156 3.56 2.44 -12.33
CA ILE A 156 3.35 2.53 -13.78
C ILE A 156 4.69 2.52 -14.50
N ARG A 157 4.66 2.39 -15.82
CA ARG A 157 5.87 2.35 -16.65
C ARG A 157 6.79 3.55 -16.42
N GLN A 158 6.20 4.74 -16.24
CA GLN A 158 6.91 6.00 -16.05
C GLN A 158 7.72 6.05 -14.74
N ASN A 159 7.33 5.24 -13.74
CA ASN A 159 8.04 5.13 -12.46
C ASN A 159 9.30 4.24 -12.52
N ASP A 160 9.68 3.72 -13.68
CA ASP A 160 10.80 2.78 -13.87
C ASP A 160 10.79 1.61 -12.86
N PRO A 161 9.80 0.67 -12.95
CA PRO A 161 9.67 -0.44 -12.01
C PRO A 161 10.95 -1.27 -11.81
N PRO A 162 11.81 -1.51 -12.83
CA PRO A 162 13.10 -2.17 -12.61
C PRO A 162 14.03 -1.41 -11.67
N SER A 163 14.07 -0.09 -11.73
CA SER A 163 14.88 0.74 -10.81
C SER A 163 14.33 0.70 -9.39
N LEU A 164 13.00 0.71 -9.22
CA LEU A 164 12.37 0.55 -7.90
C LEU A 164 12.70 -0.81 -7.27
N VAL A 165 12.71 -1.88 -8.06
CA VAL A 165 13.13 -3.21 -7.60
C VAL A 165 14.57 -3.18 -7.09
N ARG A 166 15.51 -2.60 -7.87
CA ARG A 166 16.91 -2.47 -7.44
C ARG A 166 17.07 -1.64 -6.17
N ALA A 167 16.32 -0.55 -6.06
CA ALA A 167 16.33 0.30 -4.86
C ALA A 167 15.84 -0.45 -3.61
N MET A 168 14.81 -1.28 -3.73
CA MET A 168 14.34 -2.12 -2.62
C MET A 168 15.34 -3.22 -2.26
N GLN A 169 16.01 -3.80 -3.26
CA GLN A 169 17.06 -4.80 -3.04
C GLN A 169 18.27 -4.18 -2.32
N SER A 170 18.64 -2.94 -2.64
CA SER A 170 19.78 -2.25 -1.99
C SER A 170 19.57 -1.99 -0.49
N ILE A 171 18.32 -2.00 -0.01
CA ILE A 171 17.98 -1.89 1.41
C ILE A 171 17.69 -3.24 2.09
N GLY A 172 18.12 -4.35 1.47
CA GLY A 172 18.07 -5.69 2.04
C GLY A 172 16.74 -6.42 1.87
N LEU A 173 15.87 -5.99 0.96
CA LEU A 173 14.63 -6.69 0.65
C LEU A 173 14.79 -7.61 -0.57
N GLU A 174 14.09 -8.74 -0.57
CA GLU A 174 13.94 -9.59 -1.75
C GLU A 174 12.81 -9.04 -2.63
N ALA A 175 13.14 -8.23 -3.64
CA ALA A 175 12.17 -7.55 -4.46
C ALA A 175 12.09 -8.09 -5.88
N SER A 176 10.87 -8.14 -6.44
CA SER A 176 10.58 -8.55 -7.83
C SER A 176 9.26 -7.99 -8.34
N ILE A 177 9.14 -7.82 -9.67
CA ILE A 177 7.86 -7.54 -10.32
C ILE A 177 7.08 -8.87 -10.37
N VAL A 178 5.90 -8.91 -9.72
CA VAL A 178 5.08 -10.14 -9.62
C VAL A 178 3.85 -10.12 -10.52
N LEU A 179 3.44 -8.94 -10.98
CA LEU A 179 2.33 -8.78 -11.91
C LEU A 179 2.59 -7.60 -12.82
N GLN A 180 2.21 -7.76 -14.08
CA GLN A 180 2.17 -6.71 -15.08
C GLN A 180 0.84 -6.80 -15.82
N ARG A 181 0.10 -5.69 -15.90
CA ARG A 181 -1.21 -5.66 -16.55
C ARG A 181 -1.42 -4.33 -17.27
N ARG A 182 -2.01 -4.38 -18.45
CA ARG A 182 -2.51 -3.19 -19.14
C ARG A 182 -3.87 -2.80 -18.58
N ALA A 183 -4.00 -1.55 -18.14
CA ALA A 183 -5.24 -0.94 -17.68
C ALA A 183 -5.48 0.34 -18.49
N ASN A 184 -6.43 0.31 -19.43
CA ASN A 184 -6.69 1.39 -20.38
C ASN A 184 -5.42 1.78 -21.17
N ARG A 185 -4.92 3.00 -20.96
CA ARG A 185 -3.71 3.55 -21.61
C ARG A 185 -2.44 3.32 -20.79
N GLU A 186 -2.56 2.86 -19.56
CA GLU A 186 -1.44 2.66 -18.64
C GLU A 186 -1.02 1.20 -18.55
N GLN A 187 0.24 0.98 -18.28
CA GLN A 187 0.78 -0.32 -17.93
C GLN A 187 1.09 -0.31 -16.44
N LEU A 188 0.30 -1.08 -15.69
CA LEU A 188 0.46 -1.25 -14.25
C LEU A 188 1.41 -2.39 -13.93
N PHE A 189 2.19 -2.20 -12.90
CA PHE A 189 3.10 -3.17 -12.32
C PHE A 189 2.82 -3.31 -10.84
N ILE A 190 2.87 -4.54 -10.34
CA ILE A 190 2.90 -4.81 -8.91
C ILE A 190 4.30 -5.31 -8.58
N ILE A 191 4.98 -4.57 -7.73
CA ILE A 191 6.26 -4.96 -7.17
C ILE A 191 5.99 -5.56 -5.79
N ARG A 192 6.55 -6.73 -5.53
CA ARG A 192 6.57 -7.35 -4.21
C ARG A 192 7.99 -7.29 -3.66
N ALA A 193 8.12 -6.90 -2.39
CA ALA A 193 9.36 -7.01 -1.64
C ALA A 193 9.10 -7.80 -0.35
N ILE A 194 10.05 -8.64 0.05
CA ILE A 194 9.96 -9.50 1.25
C ILE A 194 11.15 -9.17 2.14
N ARG A 195 10.91 -9.04 3.45
CA ARG A 195 11.98 -8.96 4.44
C ARG A 195 12.47 -10.38 4.76
N PRO A 196 13.75 -10.74 4.48
CA PRO A 196 14.31 -12.07 4.74
C PRO A 196 14.39 -12.41 6.24
#